data_27e500867596c6b9b59f0ccdae0ccc36
#
_entry.id   27e500867596c6b9b59f0ccdae0ccc36
#
_cell.length_a   1.000
_cell.length_b   1.000
_cell.length_c   1.000
_cell.angle_alpha   90.00
_cell.angle_beta   90.00
_cell.angle_gamma   90.00
#
_symmetry.space_group_name_H-M   'P 1'
#
loop_
_entity.id
_entity.type
_entity.pdbx_description
1 polymer ?
#
loop_
_entity_poly.entity_id
_entity_poly.type
_entity_poly.pdbx_seq_one_letter_code
_entity_poly.pdbx_strand_id
1 'polypeptide(L)'
;MAVEAFADTGHGVFEVEYVDADRVRRREPLSAVWTERFETMPPVRKVRAYGGQRSVTRDYWSTTMRRALACESRLERDHAMLMDFDPQVTGLVSQPFRLIWPTRRGRLGHVPDFFLRLADGTGTVVDVRPDDRIELDDAEAFAATERVCDLAGWSFKRVGMIGPVLLANVRWLRGYGHPRCWRQETAGRLLEAFNVPRPLFAGAEAVGDRIAVLPVLYHLLWRGALVTEMESQVMGPNCMVRRSGTGVEPW
;
A
#
# COMPACT_ATOMS: atom_id res chain seq x y z
N MET A 1 1.92 6.82 -26.20
CA MET A 1 1.79 8.18 -25.61
C MET A 1 2.88 8.50 -24.59
N ALA A 2 3.25 7.60 -23.66
CA ALA A 2 4.31 7.88 -22.67
C ALA A 2 5.72 8.08 -23.27
N VAL A 3 6.06 7.43 -24.38
CA VAL A 3 7.37 7.54 -25.04
C VAL A 3 7.61 8.92 -25.63
N GLU A 4 6.56 9.62 -26.11
CA GLU A 4 6.67 10.98 -26.64
C GLU A 4 6.88 12.04 -25.54
N ALA A 5 6.36 11.81 -24.32
CA ALA A 5 6.53 12.73 -23.20
C ALA A 5 8.00 12.86 -22.74
N PHE A 6 8.83 11.83 -22.94
CA PHE A 6 10.26 11.87 -22.60
C PHE A 6 11.12 12.68 -23.57
N ALA A 7 10.64 12.94 -24.79
CA ALA A 7 11.41 13.62 -25.85
C ALA A 7 11.47 15.14 -25.72
N ASP A 8 10.57 15.77 -24.96
CA ASP A 8 10.37 17.23 -24.97
C ASP A 8 10.81 17.96 -23.68
N THR A 9 11.41 17.28 -22.72
CA THR A 9 11.85 17.93 -21.48
C THR A 9 13.37 18.16 -21.47
N GLY A 10 13.83 19.28 -21.96
CA GLY A 10 15.22 19.77 -21.88
C GLY A 10 15.75 20.02 -20.46
N HIS A 11 15.25 19.30 -19.46
CA HIS A 11 15.62 19.40 -18.06
C HIS A 11 16.06 18.03 -17.55
N GLY A 12 17.36 17.85 -17.49
CA GLY A 12 18.12 16.82 -16.77
C GLY A 12 17.51 15.42 -16.73
N VAL A 13 18.20 14.47 -17.30
CA VAL A 13 17.79 13.05 -17.30
C VAL A 13 17.63 12.53 -15.85
N PHE A 14 16.41 12.22 -15.45
CA PHE A 14 16.16 11.45 -14.23
C PHE A 14 16.69 10.04 -14.42
N GLU A 15 17.45 9.57 -13.43
CA GLU A 15 17.93 8.19 -13.38
C GLU A 15 17.28 7.47 -12.22
N VAL A 16 17.11 6.17 -12.40
CA VAL A 16 16.57 5.25 -11.40
C VAL A 16 17.63 4.21 -11.07
N GLU A 17 18.04 4.17 -9.79
CA GLU A 17 18.88 3.10 -9.26
C GLU A 17 17.99 2.10 -8.53
N TYR A 18 18.05 0.83 -8.91
CA TYR A 18 17.22 -0.24 -8.35
C TYR A 18 17.99 -1.55 -8.29
N VAL A 19 17.42 -2.56 -7.66
CA VAL A 19 17.97 -3.91 -7.63
C VAL A 19 17.02 -4.79 -8.46
N ASP A 20 17.53 -5.39 -9.52
CA ASP A 20 16.72 -6.24 -10.40
C ASP A 20 16.36 -7.60 -9.78
N ALA A 21 15.59 -8.41 -10.50
CA ALA A 21 15.17 -9.75 -10.07
C ALA A 21 16.36 -10.69 -9.79
N ASP A 22 17.48 -10.50 -10.49
CA ASP A 22 18.72 -11.26 -10.29
C ASP A 22 19.59 -10.71 -9.14
N ARG A 23 19.06 -9.73 -8.39
CA ARG A 23 19.73 -9.03 -7.28
C ARG A 23 20.95 -8.22 -7.71
N VAL A 24 20.99 -7.80 -8.97
CA VAL A 24 22.04 -6.92 -9.51
C VAL A 24 21.56 -5.47 -9.38
N ARG A 25 22.43 -4.61 -8.87
CA ARG A 25 22.16 -3.16 -8.81
C ARG A 25 22.31 -2.55 -10.19
N ARG A 26 21.25 -1.91 -10.65
CA ARG A 26 21.15 -1.21 -11.93
C ARG A 26 20.99 0.28 -11.71
N ARG A 27 21.44 1.08 -12.66
CA ARG A 27 21.19 2.50 -12.72
C ARG A 27 20.97 2.89 -14.18
N GLU A 28 19.76 3.32 -14.48
CA GLU A 28 19.31 3.55 -15.84
C GLU A 28 18.45 4.81 -15.93
N PRO A 29 18.32 5.44 -17.12
CA PRO A 29 17.38 6.54 -17.34
C PRO A 29 15.94 6.09 -17.03
N LEU A 30 15.13 7.00 -16.47
CA LEU A 30 13.71 6.75 -16.20
C LEU A 30 12.98 6.23 -17.45
N SER A 31 13.30 6.78 -18.63
CA SER A 31 12.71 6.40 -19.92
C SER A 31 12.93 4.93 -20.30
N ALA A 32 13.93 4.27 -19.74
CA ALA A 32 14.20 2.85 -19.98
C ALA A 32 13.49 1.92 -19.02
N VAL A 33 13.08 2.40 -17.83
CA VAL A 33 12.63 1.54 -16.73
C VAL A 33 11.25 1.89 -16.14
N TRP A 34 10.55 2.89 -16.67
CA TRP A 34 9.23 3.30 -16.14
C TRP A 34 8.16 2.19 -16.23
N THR A 35 8.32 1.19 -17.08
CA THR A 35 7.43 0.03 -17.23
C THR A 35 7.80 -1.14 -16.34
N GLU A 36 8.92 -1.06 -15.62
CA GLU A 36 9.40 -2.15 -14.78
C GLU A 36 8.44 -2.48 -13.63
N ARG A 37 8.47 -3.74 -13.24
CA ARG A 37 7.63 -4.25 -12.15
C ARG A 37 8.37 -4.16 -10.81
N PHE A 38 8.64 -2.93 -10.37
CA PHE A 38 9.37 -2.68 -9.11
C PHE A 38 8.76 -3.40 -7.92
N GLU A 39 7.44 -3.58 -7.91
CA GLU A 39 6.73 -4.32 -6.86
C GLU A 39 7.17 -5.79 -6.72
N THR A 40 7.81 -6.36 -7.74
CA THR A 40 8.35 -7.73 -7.71
C THR A 40 9.83 -7.79 -7.36
N MET A 41 10.51 -6.66 -7.37
CA MET A 41 11.96 -6.54 -7.16
C MET A 41 12.33 -6.42 -5.68
N PRO A 42 13.59 -6.69 -5.32
CA PRO A 42 14.10 -6.42 -3.98
C PRO A 42 14.20 -4.92 -3.70
N PRO A 43 14.13 -4.48 -2.43
CA PRO A 43 14.36 -3.08 -2.07
C PRO A 43 15.80 -2.64 -2.42
N VAL A 44 15.94 -1.38 -2.84
CA VAL A 44 17.25 -0.80 -3.26
C VAL A 44 18.24 -0.68 -2.10
N ARG A 45 17.71 -0.57 -0.87
CA ARG A 45 18.53 -0.57 0.35
C ARG A 45 17.90 -1.50 1.41
N LYS A 46 18.77 -2.10 2.22
CA LYS A 46 18.32 -2.86 3.39
C LYS A 46 18.14 -1.90 4.56
N VAL A 47 16.99 -1.96 5.20
CA VAL A 47 16.76 -1.28 6.47
C VAL A 47 17.67 -1.90 7.52
N ARG A 48 18.59 -1.11 8.08
CA ARG A 48 19.51 -1.57 9.13
C ARG A 48 18.89 -1.25 10.49
N ALA A 49 18.75 -2.27 11.33
CA ALA A 49 18.48 -2.07 12.75
C ALA A 49 19.80 -1.65 13.43
N TYR A 50 19.85 -0.44 13.97
CA TYR A 50 20.97 0.01 14.80
C TYR A 50 20.60 -0.12 16.27
N GLY A 51 21.50 -0.67 17.09
CA GLY A 51 21.36 -0.64 18.55
C GLY A 51 21.26 0.82 19.05
N GLY A 52 20.20 1.12 19.82
CA GLY A 52 19.94 2.49 20.32
C GLY A 52 18.94 3.31 19.48
N GLN A 53 18.41 2.80 18.39
CA GLN A 53 17.32 3.46 17.65
C GLN A 53 16.05 3.56 18.49
N ARG A 54 15.50 4.78 18.65
CA ARG A 54 14.18 5.00 19.27
C ARG A 54 13.01 4.42 18.47
N SER A 55 13.23 4.12 17.18
CA SER A 55 12.29 3.46 16.29
C SER A 55 12.74 2.02 16.07
N VAL A 56 11.94 1.06 16.55
CA VAL A 56 12.16 -0.37 16.26
C VAL A 56 11.69 -0.61 14.84
N THR A 57 12.63 -0.85 13.92
CA THR A 57 12.36 -1.38 12.59
C THR A 57 11.56 -2.68 12.74
N ARG A 58 10.35 -2.73 12.24
CA ARG A 58 9.51 -3.93 12.28
C ARG A 58 9.03 -4.23 10.88
N ASP A 59 9.34 -5.42 10.43
CA ASP A 59 8.79 -5.93 9.19
C ASP A 59 7.27 -6.00 9.27
N TYR A 60 6.62 -5.60 8.19
CA TYR A 60 5.20 -5.81 7.96
C TYR A 60 5.01 -7.00 7.03
N TRP A 61 4.27 -8.03 7.46
CA TRP A 61 3.89 -9.13 6.58
C TRP A 61 2.71 -8.72 5.72
N SER A 62 2.93 -8.54 4.43
CA SER A 62 1.89 -8.23 3.45
C SER A 62 1.15 -9.51 3.02
N THR A 63 -0.17 -9.47 3.08
CA THR A 63 -1.04 -10.56 2.58
C THR A 63 -1.11 -10.55 1.07
N THR A 64 -1.08 -9.38 0.44
CA THR A 64 -1.06 -9.19 -1.02
C THR A 64 0.24 -9.75 -1.62
N MET A 65 1.39 -9.39 -1.05
CA MET A 65 2.69 -9.83 -1.57
C MET A 65 3.16 -11.18 -1.03
N ARG A 66 2.53 -11.71 0.02
CA ARG A 66 2.94 -12.94 0.73
C ARG A 66 4.40 -12.92 1.17
N ARG A 67 4.90 -11.75 1.56
CA ARG A 67 6.28 -11.53 2.04
C ARG A 67 6.33 -10.41 3.07
N ALA A 68 7.45 -10.36 3.80
CA ALA A 68 7.75 -9.26 4.70
C ALA A 68 8.21 -8.02 3.91
N LEU A 69 7.72 -6.85 4.31
CA LEU A 69 8.13 -5.53 3.85
C LEU A 69 8.88 -4.85 5.00
N ALA A 70 10.08 -4.40 4.75
CA ALA A 70 10.86 -3.67 5.73
C ALA A 70 10.34 -2.24 5.86
N CYS A 71 10.07 -1.79 7.10
CA CYS A 71 9.62 -0.43 7.40
C CYS A 71 10.60 0.23 8.38
N GLU A 72 10.99 1.46 8.12
CA GLU A 72 11.95 2.21 8.95
C GLU A 72 11.27 2.86 10.16
N SER A 73 9.95 3.05 10.11
CA SER A 73 9.18 3.66 11.17
C SER A 73 7.87 2.91 11.45
N ARG A 74 7.28 3.22 12.61
CA ARG A 74 5.94 2.72 12.95
C ARG A 74 4.88 3.27 12.00
N LEU A 75 5.02 4.53 11.58
CA LEU A 75 4.08 5.18 10.68
C LEU A 75 4.11 4.53 9.30
N GLU A 76 5.30 4.25 8.74
CA GLU A 76 5.44 3.49 7.50
C GLU A 76 4.78 2.12 7.58
N ARG A 77 4.99 1.38 8.69
CA ARG A 77 4.35 0.07 8.89
C ARG A 77 2.82 0.18 8.94
N ASP A 78 2.29 1.21 9.56
CA ASP A 78 0.85 1.44 9.63
C ASP A 78 0.29 1.80 8.24
N HIS A 79 1.01 2.58 7.44
CA HIS A 79 0.67 2.85 6.04
C HIS A 79 0.81 1.61 5.15
N ALA A 80 1.86 0.78 5.31
CA ALA A 80 1.98 -0.49 4.61
C ALA A 80 0.75 -1.40 4.84
N MET A 81 0.23 -1.40 6.08
CA MET A 81 -0.99 -2.14 6.42
C MET A 81 -2.24 -1.55 5.73
N LEU A 82 -2.37 -0.23 5.64
CA LEU A 82 -3.49 0.41 4.92
C LEU A 82 -3.42 0.12 3.43
N MET A 83 -2.23 0.17 2.83
CA MET A 83 -2.02 -0.17 1.42
C MET A 83 -2.32 -1.64 1.12
N ASP A 84 -1.95 -2.55 2.04
CA ASP A 84 -2.26 -3.98 1.92
C ASP A 84 -3.75 -4.31 2.15
N PHE A 85 -4.47 -3.41 2.82
CA PHE A 85 -5.92 -3.46 3.02
C PHE A 85 -6.70 -2.94 1.82
N ASP A 86 -6.12 -2.06 1.00
CA ASP A 86 -6.77 -1.50 -0.18
C ASP A 86 -6.90 -2.57 -1.28
N PRO A 87 -8.13 -2.97 -1.67
CA PRO A 87 -8.33 -3.99 -2.70
C PRO A 87 -7.86 -3.57 -4.09
N GLN A 88 -7.61 -2.28 -4.32
CA GLN A 88 -7.04 -1.79 -5.57
C GLN A 88 -5.53 -2.03 -5.66
N VAL A 89 -4.84 -2.29 -4.56
CA VAL A 89 -3.40 -2.55 -4.53
C VAL A 89 -3.14 -4.02 -4.82
N THR A 90 -2.55 -4.29 -5.98
CA THR A 90 -2.16 -5.64 -6.44
C THR A 90 -0.67 -5.93 -6.27
N GLY A 91 0.13 -4.91 -6.03
CA GLY A 91 1.56 -5.02 -5.78
C GLY A 91 2.07 -3.94 -4.84
N LEU A 92 3.01 -4.29 -3.96
CA LEU A 92 3.54 -3.40 -2.93
C LEU A 92 4.99 -3.74 -2.60
N VAL A 93 5.85 -2.74 -2.62
CA VAL A 93 7.25 -2.86 -2.19
C VAL A 93 7.68 -1.63 -1.42
N SER A 94 8.47 -1.83 -0.36
CA SER A 94 9.15 -0.75 0.37
C SER A 94 10.49 -0.44 -0.26
N GLN A 95 10.88 0.84 -0.28
CA GLN A 95 12.17 1.32 -0.78
C GLN A 95 12.50 0.76 -2.19
N PRO A 96 11.62 1.00 -3.17
CA PRO A 96 11.63 0.33 -4.47
C PRO A 96 12.89 0.63 -5.29
N PHE A 97 13.29 1.89 -5.27
CA PHE A 97 14.39 2.43 -6.06
C PHE A 97 14.88 3.75 -5.46
N ARG A 98 16.02 4.23 -5.95
CA ARG A 98 16.51 5.58 -5.70
C ARG A 98 16.34 6.42 -6.96
N LEU A 99 15.59 7.49 -6.86
CA LEU A 99 15.54 8.53 -7.89
C LEU A 99 16.79 9.40 -7.78
N ILE A 100 17.37 9.78 -8.93
CA ILE A 100 18.56 10.61 -9.00
C ILE A 100 18.32 11.69 -10.07
N TRP A 101 18.55 12.95 -9.71
CA TRP A 101 18.40 14.08 -10.64
C TRP A 101 19.53 15.10 -10.48
N PRO A 102 19.87 15.83 -11.55
CA PRO A 102 20.86 16.88 -11.50
C PRO A 102 20.28 18.13 -10.84
N THR A 103 21.11 18.83 -10.08
CA THR A 103 20.83 20.16 -9.56
C THR A 103 21.99 21.10 -9.87
N ARG A 104 21.84 22.40 -9.58
CA ARG A 104 22.94 23.36 -9.73
C ARG A 104 24.13 23.06 -8.80
N ARG A 105 23.91 22.28 -7.73
CA ARG A 105 24.93 21.92 -6.72
C ARG A 105 25.48 20.52 -6.90
N GLY A 106 25.09 19.80 -7.97
CA GLY A 106 25.47 18.41 -8.22
C GLY A 106 24.25 17.50 -8.41
N ARG A 107 24.38 16.22 -8.07
CA ARG A 107 23.29 15.26 -8.18
C ARG A 107 22.68 15.02 -6.81
N LEU A 108 21.39 15.14 -6.70
CA LEU A 108 20.61 14.73 -5.54
C LEU A 108 19.95 13.38 -5.79
N GLY A 109 19.48 12.75 -4.73
CA GLY A 109 18.75 11.49 -4.85
C GLY A 109 17.86 11.22 -3.67
N HIS A 110 16.71 10.63 -3.94
CA HIS A 110 15.69 10.27 -2.96
C HIS A 110 15.30 8.80 -3.13
N VAL A 111 15.01 8.12 -2.03
CA VAL A 111 14.45 6.77 -2.01
C VAL A 111 13.04 6.87 -1.44
N PRO A 112 12.00 6.72 -2.27
CA PRO A 112 10.62 6.71 -1.79
C PRO A 112 10.36 5.56 -0.81
N ASP A 113 9.43 5.76 0.12
CA ASP A 113 9.12 4.74 1.11
C ASP A 113 8.43 3.52 0.50
N PHE A 114 7.51 3.74 -0.47
CA PHE A 114 6.80 2.65 -1.13
C PHE A 114 6.55 2.91 -2.62
N PHE A 115 6.40 1.80 -3.34
CA PHE A 115 5.81 1.76 -4.68
C PHE A 115 4.67 0.76 -4.68
N LEU A 116 3.52 1.17 -5.24
CA LEU A 116 2.31 0.36 -5.38
C LEU A 116 2.03 0.10 -6.86
N ARG A 117 1.50 -1.08 -7.16
CA ARG A 117 0.83 -1.37 -8.42
C ARG A 117 -0.66 -1.49 -8.15
N LEU A 118 -1.47 -0.71 -8.86
CA LEU A 118 -2.93 -0.76 -8.76
C LEU A 118 -3.52 -1.80 -9.73
N ALA A 119 -4.78 -2.14 -9.52
CA ALA A 119 -5.49 -3.13 -10.34
C ALA A 119 -5.64 -2.72 -11.81
N ASP A 120 -5.64 -1.41 -12.11
CA ASP A 120 -5.64 -0.88 -13.47
C ASP A 120 -4.24 -0.86 -14.12
N GLY A 121 -3.21 -1.34 -13.42
CA GLY A 121 -1.83 -1.34 -13.86
C GLY A 121 -1.04 -0.07 -13.55
N THR A 122 -1.68 0.97 -13.01
CA THR A 122 -1.01 2.23 -12.67
C THR A 122 -0.02 2.05 -11.52
N GLY A 123 1.15 2.69 -11.62
CA GLY A 123 2.12 2.82 -10.54
C GLY A 123 1.77 3.98 -9.60
N THR A 124 1.97 3.82 -8.31
CA THR A 124 1.88 4.91 -7.33
C THR A 124 3.10 4.90 -6.43
N VAL A 125 3.79 6.02 -6.37
CA VAL A 125 4.91 6.27 -5.44
C VAL A 125 4.35 6.91 -4.17
N VAL A 126 4.78 6.43 -3.00
CA VAL A 126 4.30 6.95 -1.72
C VAL A 126 5.48 7.29 -0.83
N ASP A 127 5.44 8.51 -0.27
CA ASP A 127 6.31 8.96 0.81
C ASP A 127 5.49 9.18 2.09
N VAL A 128 6.01 8.69 3.20
CA VAL A 128 5.38 8.76 4.53
C VAL A 128 6.06 9.85 5.35
N ARG A 129 5.46 11.02 5.40
CA ARG A 129 6.01 12.15 6.16
C ARG A 129 4.90 12.95 6.84
N PRO A 130 4.87 13.06 8.18
CA PRO A 130 3.94 13.94 8.90
C PRO A 130 4.11 15.40 8.48
N ASP A 131 3.00 16.17 8.45
CA ASP A 131 2.99 17.55 7.97
C ASP A 131 3.90 18.47 8.81
N ASP A 132 4.00 18.20 10.10
CA ASP A 132 4.82 18.95 11.07
C ASP A 132 6.33 18.64 11.00
N ARG A 133 6.74 17.75 10.09
CA ARG A 133 8.12 17.28 9.93
C ARG A 133 8.68 17.42 8.52
N ILE A 134 8.05 18.25 7.70
CA ILE A 134 8.52 18.52 6.35
C ILE A 134 9.62 19.58 6.41
N GLU A 135 10.82 19.21 6.00
CA GLU A 135 11.96 20.11 5.86
C GLU A 135 12.08 20.61 4.40
N LEU A 136 12.92 21.61 4.16
CA LEU A 136 13.13 22.16 2.81
C LEU A 136 13.66 21.11 1.83
N ASP A 137 14.55 20.24 2.29
CA ASP A 137 15.11 19.17 1.48
C ASP A 137 14.05 18.11 1.13
N ASP A 138 13.10 17.85 2.03
CA ASP A 138 11.95 16.97 1.74
C ASP A 138 11.07 17.57 0.63
N ALA A 139 10.81 18.88 0.66
CA ALA A 139 9.99 19.56 -0.33
C ALA A 139 10.61 19.47 -1.74
N GLU A 140 11.94 19.61 -1.86
CA GLU A 140 12.66 19.43 -3.11
C GLU A 140 12.55 17.98 -3.62
N ALA A 141 12.73 17.00 -2.73
CA ALA A 141 12.62 15.58 -3.06
C ALA A 141 11.19 15.22 -3.52
N PHE A 142 10.15 15.71 -2.84
CA PHE A 142 8.77 15.47 -3.22
C PHE A 142 8.44 16.10 -4.59
N ALA A 143 8.85 17.35 -4.85
CA ALA A 143 8.65 18.00 -6.15
C ALA A 143 9.37 17.25 -7.27
N ALA A 144 10.57 16.73 -7.03
CA ALA A 144 11.29 15.91 -8.00
C ALA A 144 10.59 14.56 -8.25
N THR A 145 10.09 13.91 -7.18
CA THR A 145 9.34 12.64 -7.27
C THR A 145 8.03 12.82 -8.03
N GLU A 146 7.28 13.90 -7.75
CA GLU A 146 6.04 14.22 -8.46
C GLU A 146 6.28 14.38 -9.97
N ARG A 147 7.32 15.12 -10.36
CA ARG A 147 7.71 15.26 -11.77
C ARG A 147 8.10 13.95 -12.43
N VAL A 148 8.81 13.07 -11.71
CA VAL A 148 9.12 11.71 -12.19
C VAL A 148 7.84 10.91 -12.40
N CYS A 149 6.89 10.99 -11.48
CA CYS A 149 5.61 10.30 -11.59
C CYS A 149 4.81 10.79 -12.80
N ASP A 150 4.74 12.12 -13.02
CA ASP A 150 4.08 12.70 -14.19
C ASP A 150 4.69 12.18 -15.50
N LEU A 151 6.03 12.15 -15.59
CA LEU A 151 6.73 11.64 -16.77
C LEU A 151 6.50 10.14 -17.00
N ALA A 152 6.45 9.35 -15.93
CA ALA A 152 6.26 7.90 -15.99
C ALA A 152 4.79 7.47 -16.13
N GLY A 153 3.83 8.40 -16.06
CA GLY A 153 2.41 8.07 -15.97
C GLY A 153 2.02 7.39 -14.66
N TRP A 154 2.77 7.67 -13.60
CA TRP A 154 2.50 7.20 -12.23
C TRP A 154 1.80 8.29 -11.42
N SER A 155 1.27 7.92 -10.26
CA SER A 155 0.80 8.87 -9.26
C SER A 155 1.82 9.05 -8.14
N PHE A 156 1.86 10.24 -7.54
CA PHE A 156 2.62 10.49 -6.30
C PHE A 156 1.68 10.81 -5.16
N LYS A 157 1.93 10.24 -4.00
CA LYS A 157 1.18 10.52 -2.76
C LYS A 157 2.15 10.71 -1.60
N ARG A 158 2.10 11.87 -0.96
CA ARG A 158 2.67 12.06 0.36
C ARG A 158 1.57 11.80 1.40
N VAL A 159 1.84 10.94 2.39
CA VAL A 159 0.90 10.57 3.44
C VAL A 159 1.47 10.89 4.81
N GLY A 160 0.62 11.38 5.70
CA GLY A 160 0.96 11.81 7.06
C GLY A 160 0.33 10.93 8.14
N MET A 161 -0.15 11.57 9.20
CA MET A 161 -0.79 10.86 10.31
C MET A 161 -2.11 10.20 9.90
N ILE A 162 -2.35 8.99 10.39
CA ILE A 162 -3.54 8.20 10.11
C ILE A 162 -4.59 8.48 11.20
N GLY A 163 -5.85 8.63 10.80
CA GLY A 163 -6.97 8.74 11.73
C GLY A 163 -7.02 7.54 12.70
N PRO A 164 -7.14 7.78 14.02
CA PRO A 164 -7.03 6.72 15.02
C PRO A 164 -8.10 5.64 14.88
N VAL A 165 -9.31 6.01 14.44
CA VAL A 165 -10.42 5.08 14.24
C VAL A 165 -10.14 4.15 13.07
N LEU A 166 -9.79 4.68 11.90
CA LEU A 166 -9.40 3.89 10.73
C LEU A 166 -8.26 2.93 11.08
N LEU A 167 -7.22 3.44 11.74
CA LEU A 167 -6.07 2.64 12.13
C LEU A 167 -6.45 1.48 13.08
N ALA A 168 -7.35 1.74 14.05
CA ALA A 168 -7.84 0.70 14.97
C ALA A 168 -8.61 -0.40 14.22
N ASN A 169 -9.50 -0.01 13.31
CA ASN A 169 -10.31 -0.92 12.52
C ASN A 169 -9.45 -1.80 11.59
N VAL A 170 -8.54 -1.19 10.83
CA VAL A 170 -7.67 -1.93 9.91
C VAL A 170 -6.69 -2.85 10.66
N ARG A 171 -6.16 -2.41 11.82
CA ARG A 171 -5.34 -3.29 12.70
C ARG A 171 -6.11 -4.50 13.20
N TRP A 172 -7.38 -4.34 13.52
CA TRP A 172 -8.25 -5.45 13.91
C TRP A 172 -8.44 -6.42 12.74
N LEU A 173 -8.86 -5.93 11.57
CA LEU A 173 -9.13 -6.74 10.39
C LEU A 173 -7.88 -7.46 9.86
N ARG A 174 -6.69 -6.85 10.00
CA ARG A 174 -5.43 -7.48 9.58
C ARG A 174 -5.24 -8.89 10.15
N GLY A 175 -5.70 -9.15 11.39
CA GLY A 175 -5.64 -10.47 12.01
C GLY A 175 -6.39 -11.55 11.22
N TYR A 176 -7.33 -11.14 10.39
CA TYR A 176 -8.18 -12.01 9.58
C TYR A 176 -7.80 -12.04 8.09
N GLY A 177 -6.79 -11.29 7.65
CA GLY A 177 -6.30 -11.29 6.28
C GLY A 177 -5.68 -12.63 5.82
N HIS A 178 -5.36 -13.54 6.76
CA HIS A 178 -4.73 -14.80 6.42
C HIS A 178 -5.72 -15.80 5.80
N PRO A 179 -5.35 -16.58 4.76
CA PRO A 179 -6.21 -17.57 4.09
C PRO A 179 -6.88 -18.61 5.02
N ARG A 180 -6.28 -18.89 6.20
CA ARG A 180 -6.89 -19.79 7.19
C ARG A 180 -8.29 -19.35 7.65
N CYS A 181 -8.62 -18.05 7.50
CA CYS A 181 -9.93 -17.50 7.87
C CYS A 181 -10.97 -17.72 6.76
N TRP A 182 -10.57 -18.16 5.59
CA TRP A 182 -11.46 -18.43 4.46
C TRP A 182 -12.22 -19.75 4.64
N ARG A 183 -13.53 -19.71 4.38
CA ARG A 183 -14.42 -20.87 4.26
C ARG A 183 -15.42 -20.57 3.16
N GLN A 184 -15.30 -21.25 2.03
CA GLN A 184 -16.05 -20.93 0.80
C GLN A 184 -17.57 -20.92 0.99
N GLU A 185 -18.13 -21.96 1.63
CA GLU A 185 -19.58 -22.05 1.88
C GLU A 185 -20.08 -20.89 2.76
N THR A 186 -19.37 -20.64 3.89
CA THR A 186 -19.72 -19.57 4.82
C THR A 186 -19.59 -18.19 4.15
N ALA A 187 -18.57 -17.99 3.31
CA ALA A 187 -18.37 -16.75 2.57
C ALA A 187 -19.50 -16.51 1.59
N GLY A 188 -19.93 -17.51 0.81
CA GLY A 188 -21.08 -17.41 -0.08
C GLY A 188 -22.35 -16.99 0.65
N ARG A 189 -22.68 -17.66 1.77
CA ARG A 189 -23.84 -17.33 2.60
C ARG A 189 -23.76 -15.91 3.22
N LEU A 190 -22.56 -15.45 3.60
CA LEU A 190 -22.35 -14.09 4.09
C LEU A 190 -22.56 -13.07 2.98
N LEU A 191 -22.03 -13.29 1.79
CA LEU A 191 -22.24 -12.39 0.64
C LEU A 191 -23.71 -12.28 0.27
N GLU A 192 -24.49 -13.36 0.34
CA GLU A 192 -25.95 -13.32 0.17
C GLU A 192 -26.63 -12.56 1.31
N ALA A 193 -26.26 -12.85 2.55
CA ALA A 193 -26.83 -12.20 3.71
C ALA A 193 -26.63 -10.67 3.67
N PHE A 194 -25.52 -10.19 3.15
CA PHE A 194 -25.19 -8.76 3.05
C PHE A 194 -25.50 -8.11 1.69
N ASN A 195 -26.26 -8.77 0.82
CA ASN A 195 -26.83 -8.12 -0.36
C ASN A 195 -27.74 -6.93 0.01
N VAL A 196 -28.36 -7.00 1.20
CA VAL A 196 -29.06 -5.87 1.84
C VAL A 196 -28.21 -5.43 3.03
N PRO A 197 -27.92 -4.13 3.17
CA PRO A 197 -27.18 -3.61 4.32
C PRO A 197 -27.83 -3.99 5.65
N ARG A 198 -27.04 -4.49 6.59
CA ARG A 198 -27.51 -4.88 7.94
C ARG A 198 -26.41 -4.78 8.99
N PRO A 199 -26.74 -4.78 10.29
CA PRO A 199 -25.77 -4.81 11.36
C PRO A 199 -24.85 -6.05 11.27
N LEU A 200 -23.56 -5.86 11.58
CA LEU A 200 -22.51 -6.87 11.46
C LEU A 200 -22.90 -8.18 12.15
N PHE A 201 -23.33 -8.13 13.44
CA PHE A 201 -23.68 -9.34 14.17
C PHE A 201 -24.99 -9.96 13.66
N ALA A 202 -25.97 -9.16 13.31
CA ALA A 202 -27.22 -9.70 12.75
C ALA A 202 -26.98 -10.44 11.43
N GLY A 203 -26.06 -9.94 10.59
CA GLY A 203 -25.66 -10.64 9.37
C GLY A 203 -24.89 -11.94 9.64
N ALA A 204 -24.03 -11.97 10.66
CA ALA A 204 -23.32 -13.17 11.06
C ALA A 204 -24.28 -14.24 11.61
N GLU A 205 -25.21 -13.86 12.50
CA GLU A 205 -26.22 -14.75 13.10
C GLU A 205 -27.17 -15.35 12.07
N ALA A 206 -27.50 -14.61 11.02
CA ALA A 206 -28.31 -15.14 9.92
C ALA A 206 -27.64 -16.27 9.14
N VAL A 207 -26.30 -16.38 9.23
CA VAL A 207 -25.52 -17.41 8.56
C VAL A 207 -25.22 -18.61 9.48
N GLY A 208 -25.01 -18.38 10.76
CA GLY A 208 -24.72 -19.44 11.71
C GLY A 208 -24.17 -18.97 13.04
N ASP A 209 -23.51 -19.86 13.77
CA ASP A 209 -22.85 -19.51 15.03
C ASP A 209 -21.79 -18.42 14.82
N ARG A 210 -21.86 -17.36 15.63
CA ARG A 210 -20.98 -16.19 15.49
C ARG A 210 -19.49 -16.53 15.60
N ILE A 211 -19.14 -17.44 16.50
CA ILE A 211 -17.73 -17.81 16.71
C ILE A 211 -17.14 -18.42 15.43
N ALA A 212 -17.92 -19.25 14.74
CA ALA A 212 -17.51 -19.86 13.49
C ALA A 212 -17.55 -18.91 12.29
N VAL A 213 -18.53 -17.98 12.28
CA VAL A 213 -18.80 -17.11 11.12
C VAL A 213 -17.97 -15.83 11.10
N LEU A 214 -17.74 -15.19 12.27
CA LEU A 214 -17.05 -13.89 12.35
C LEU A 214 -15.65 -13.89 11.73
N PRO A 215 -14.79 -14.92 11.86
CA PRO A 215 -13.50 -14.92 11.16
C PRO A 215 -13.62 -14.80 9.65
N VAL A 216 -14.63 -15.43 9.04
CA VAL A 216 -14.89 -15.36 7.60
C VAL A 216 -15.45 -13.99 7.22
N LEU A 217 -16.36 -13.42 8.02
CA LEU A 217 -16.90 -12.08 7.82
C LEU A 217 -15.79 -11.03 7.85
N TYR A 218 -14.90 -11.06 8.85
CA TYR A 218 -13.76 -10.14 8.94
C TYR A 218 -12.77 -10.35 7.81
N HIS A 219 -12.59 -11.59 7.34
CA HIS A 219 -11.79 -11.87 6.16
C HIS A 219 -12.39 -11.23 4.90
N LEU A 220 -13.71 -11.31 4.71
CA LEU A 220 -14.41 -10.65 3.60
C LEU A 220 -14.31 -9.13 3.66
N LEU A 221 -14.34 -8.53 4.86
CA LEU A 221 -14.08 -7.10 5.07
C LEU A 221 -12.64 -6.74 4.73
N TRP A 222 -11.66 -7.55 5.17
CA TRP A 222 -10.25 -7.35 4.80
C TRP A 222 -10.03 -7.40 3.29
N ARG A 223 -10.72 -8.31 2.61
CA ARG A 223 -10.64 -8.46 1.14
C ARG A 223 -11.45 -7.45 0.35
N GLY A 224 -12.20 -6.59 1.00
CA GLY A 224 -13.08 -5.61 0.35
C GLY A 224 -14.30 -6.20 -0.35
N ALA A 225 -14.60 -7.49 -0.16
CA ALA A 225 -15.83 -8.13 -0.67
C ALA A 225 -17.07 -7.70 0.10
N LEU A 226 -16.90 -7.41 1.41
CA LEU A 226 -17.84 -6.69 2.25
C LEU A 226 -17.22 -5.35 2.64
N VAL A 227 -18.07 -4.34 2.87
CA VAL A 227 -17.62 -3.00 3.26
C VAL A 227 -18.46 -2.47 4.42
N THR A 228 -17.84 -1.67 5.26
CA THR A 228 -18.45 -0.94 6.37
C THR A 228 -17.79 0.42 6.52
N GLU A 229 -18.41 1.29 7.32
CA GLU A 229 -17.77 2.56 7.69
C GLU A 229 -16.54 2.31 8.56
N MET A 230 -15.40 2.89 8.16
CA MET A 230 -14.10 2.61 8.79
C MET A 230 -13.50 3.80 9.52
N GLU A 231 -13.97 5.02 9.28
CA GLU A 231 -13.31 6.25 9.73
C GLU A 231 -14.02 6.93 10.90
N SER A 232 -15.37 6.85 10.96
CA SER A 232 -16.16 7.59 11.92
C SER A 232 -16.35 6.88 13.27
N GLN A 233 -16.28 5.54 13.29
CA GLN A 233 -16.49 4.74 14.50
C GLN A 233 -15.65 3.46 14.51
N VAL A 234 -15.27 3.03 15.71
CA VAL A 234 -14.64 1.71 15.89
C VAL A 234 -15.66 0.62 15.56
N MET A 235 -15.23 -0.34 14.74
CA MET A 235 -16.06 -1.45 14.28
C MET A 235 -16.61 -2.27 15.44
N GLY A 236 -17.91 -2.49 15.43
CA GLY A 236 -18.63 -3.19 16.48
C GLY A 236 -19.89 -3.91 15.97
N PRO A 237 -20.66 -4.56 16.88
CA PRO A 237 -21.79 -5.39 16.53
C PRO A 237 -22.84 -4.75 15.63
N ASN A 238 -23.06 -3.44 15.81
CA ASN A 238 -24.12 -2.66 15.14
C ASN A 238 -23.63 -1.91 13.90
N CYS A 239 -22.36 -2.02 13.53
CA CYS A 239 -21.86 -1.40 12.31
C CYS A 239 -22.57 -1.98 11.10
N MET A 240 -23.06 -1.08 10.24
CA MET A 240 -23.75 -1.48 9.02
C MET A 240 -22.74 -2.02 8.01
N VAL A 241 -22.95 -3.25 7.60
CA VAL A 241 -22.13 -3.94 6.60
C VAL A 241 -22.98 -4.19 5.36
N ARG A 242 -22.37 -4.07 4.20
CA ARG A 242 -23.00 -4.39 2.92
C ARG A 242 -22.00 -5.07 1.99
N ARG A 243 -22.49 -5.71 0.96
CA ARG A 243 -21.68 -6.23 -0.12
C ARG A 243 -21.00 -5.08 -0.88
N SER A 244 -19.77 -5.26 -1.30
CA SER A 244 -19.08 -4.33 -2.18
C SER A 244 -19.77 -4.29 -3.55
N GLY A 245 -19.93 -3.10 -4.12
CA GLY A 245 -20.42 -2.94 -5.51
C GLY A 245 -19.33 -3.23 -6.56
N THR A 246 -18.07 -3.26 -6.16
CA THR A 246 -16.95 -3.69 -7.01
C THR A 246 -16.86 -5.20 -6.92
N GLY A 247 -16.96 -5.90 -8.07
CA GLY A 247 -16.87 -7.36 -8.15
C GLY A 247 -15.47 -7.88 -7.84
N VAL A 248 -14.98 -7.60 -6.63
CA VAL A 248 -13.76 -8.22 -6.12
C VAL A 248 -14.10 -9.68 -5.84
N GLU A 249 -13.66 -10.57 -6.74
CA GLU A 249 -13.75 -12.00 -6.46
C GLU A 249 -12.91 -12.32 -5.22
N PRO A 250 -13.46 -13.06 -4.23
CA PRO A 250 -12.75 -13.33 -3.00
C PRO A 250 -11.52 -14.24 -3.16
N TRP A 251 -11.34 -14.88 -4.35
CA TRP A 251 -10.15 -15.70 -4.79
C TRP A 251 -10.35 -16.18 -6.21
#